data_bf42c375984b524a117ca526fe62c205
#
_entry.id   bf42c375984b524a117ca526fe62c205
#
_cell.length_a   1.000
_cell.length_b   1.000
_cell.length_c   1.000
_cell.angle_alpha   90.00
_cell.angle_beta   90.00
_cell.angle_gamma   90.00
#
_symmetry.space_group_name_H-M   'P 1'
#
loop_
_entity.id
_entity.type
_entity.pdbx_description
1 polymer ?
#
loop_
_entity_poly.entity_id
_entity_poly.type
_entity_poly.pdbx_seq_one_letter_code
_entity_poly.pdbx_strand_id
1 'polypeptide(L)'
;MHTKLHGLYAITDEILTPDTSVVEQVTIAIEAGVNIIQYRNKTKTDTQVKEVCKALLKLCQDKGTLFIIDDRPHLAQEIGVDGLHIGKDDMSLQDARTIFTKGIIGVSCYGSVKKAMEAQELGADYVAFGSFFPSPTKPHSGIVSKSVIQKAKQVLDIPVCVIGGINIQNISEICNEKPDMVSVVSAIFEGDIRENVQNLLQKMYSFDFIKIITRKFSAFSQRKH
;
A
#
# COMPACT_ATOMS: atom_id res chain seq x y z
N MET A 1 13.59 7.40 -9.09
CA MET A 1 12.70 6.23 -9.06
C MET A 1 12.72 5.68 -7.64
N HIS A 2 11.61 5.69 -6.92
CA HIS A 2 11.56 5.21 -5.53
C HIS A 2 11.57 3.67 -5.51
N THR A 3 12.74 3.08 -5.41
CA THR A 3 12.95 1.62 -5.42
C THR A 3 12.24 0.86 -4.29
N LYS A 4 11.69 1.57 -3.30
CA LYS A 4 10.99 1.00 -2.15
C LYS A 4 9.45 0.95 -2.30
N LEU A 5 8.86 1.56 -3.34
CA LEU A 5 7.40 1.56 -3.56
C LEU A 5 6.97 0.28 -4.28
N HIS A 6 7.04 -0.85 -3.58
CA HIS A 6 6.64 -2.16 -4.08
C HIS A 6 6.23 -3.13 -2.95
N GLY A 7 5.53 -4.20 -3.31
CA GLY A 7 5.23 -5.32 -2.42
C GLY A 7 3.99 -5.13 -1.55
N LEU A 8 4.00 -5.73 -0.37
CA LEU A 8 2.86 -5.72 0.55
C LEU A 8 2.85 -4.45 1.40
N TYR A 9 1.71 -3.76 1.38
CA TYR A 9 1.49 -2.47 2.01
C TYR A 9 0.38 -2.62 3.06
N ALA A 10 0.73 -2.53 4.35
CA ALA A 10 -0.21 -2.62 5.45
C ALA A 10 -0.70 -1.23 5.88
N ILE A 11 -2.02 -1.08 6.03
CA ILE A 11 -2.64 0.13 6.58
C ILE A 11 -3.25 -0.20 7.93
N THR A 12 -2.92 0.59 8.96
CA THR A 12 -3.50 0.46 10.29
C THR A 12 -4.97 0.87 10.32
N ASP A 13 -5.70 0.36 11.29
CA ASP A 13 -7.12 0.64 11.51
C ASP A 13 -7.37 0.95 12.99
N GLU A 14 -8.24 1.90 13.29
CA GLU A 14 -8.46 2.39 14.65
C GLU A 14 -8.99 1.33 15.62
N ILE A 15 -9.67 0.30 15.08
CA ILE A 15 -10.26 -0.79 15.87
C ILE A 15 -9.29 -1.98 15.95
N LEU A 16 -8.76 -2.41 14.78
CA LEU A 16 -7.89 -3.58 14.69
C LEU A 16 -6.49 -3.33 15.23
N THR A 17 -6.00 -2.09 15.13
CA THR A 17 -4.69 -1.68 15.61
C THR A 17 -4.78 -0.44 16.50
N PRO A 18 -5.40 -0.55 17.69
CA PRO A 18 -5.48 0.58 18.61
C PRO A 18 -4.08 1.03 19.06
N ASP A 19 -3.93 2.32 19.36
CA ASP A 19 -2.63 2.93 19.70
C ASP A 19 -1.89 2.22 20.84
N THR A 20 -2.59 1.50 21.70
CA THR A 20 -2.00 0.71 22.80
C THR A 20 -1.24 -0.54 22.34
N SER A 21 -1.50 -1.05 21.14
CA SER A 21 -0.90 -2.27 20.60
C SER A 21 -0.34 -2.11 19.17
N VAL A 22 -0.61 -0.99 18.50
CA VAL A 22 -0.23 -0.80 17.09
C VAL A 22 1.27 -0.98 16.84
N VAL A 23 2.12 -0.53 17.75
CA VAL A 23 3.60 -0.65 17.60
C VAL A 23 4.01 -2.13 17.61
N GLU A 24 3.46 -2.93 18.52
CA GLU A 24 3.72 -4.38 18.58
C GLU A 24 3.19 -5.09 17.33
N GLN A 25 1.94 -4.81 16.95
CA GLN A 25 1.30 -5.42 15.77
C GLN A 25 2.05 -5.07 14.47
N VAL A 26 2.47 -3.82 14.31
CA VAL A 26 3.29 -3.38 13.17
C VAL A 26 4.68 -4.02 13.19
N THR A 27 5.28 -4.22 14.37
CA THR A 27 6.55 -4.95 14.49
C THR A 27 6.42 -6.36 13.93
N ILE A 28 5.37 -7.10 14.32
CA ILE A 28 5.11 -8.45 13.82
C ILE A 28 4.90 -8.44 12.31
N ALA A 29 4.12 -7.48 11.77
CA ALA A 29 3.85 -7.37 10.35
C ALA A 29 5.13 -7.10 9.54
N ILE A 30 6.00 -6.20 9.99
CA ILE A 30 7.28 -5.89 9.34
C ILE A 30 8.20 -7.11 9.37
N GLU A 31 8.33 -7.78 10.51
CA GLU A 31 9.15 -8.99 10.66
C GLU A 31 8.66 -10.15 9.81
N ALA A 32 7.36 -10.20 9.52
CA ALA A 32 6.76 -11.18 8.62
C ALA A 32 6.95 -10.85 7.12
N GLY A 33 7.36 -9.60 6.77
CA GLY A 33 7.73 -9.21 5.41
C GLY A 33 6.91 -8.09 4.76
N VAL A 34 6.18 -7.30 5.54
CA VAL A 34 5.51 -6.09 5.04
C VAL A 34 6.55 -5.04 4.62
N ASN A 35 6.37 -4.44 3.45
CA ASN A 35 7.31 -3.48 2.85
C ASN A 35 7.00 -2.04 3.21
N ILE A 36 5.70 -1.71 3.39
CA ILE A 36 5.23 -0.35 3.60
C ILE A 36 4.17 -0.37 4.71
N ILE A 37 4.28 0.55 5.66
CA ILE A 37 3.29 0.77 6.72
C ILE A 37 2.65 2.14 6.51
N GLN A 38 1.31 2.20 6.53
CA GLN A 38 0.58 3.46 6.63
C GLN A 38 -0.16 3.51 7.97
N TYR A 39 0.11 4.56 8.73
CA TYR A 39 -0.71 4.86 9.90
C TYR A 39 -1.93 5.69 9.48
N ARG A 40 -3.11 5.17 9.78
CA ARG A 40 -4.38 5.80 9.48
C ARG A 40 -5.23 5.89 10.75
N ASN A 41 -5.57 7.12 11.13
CA ASN A 41 -6.51 7.43 12.21
C ASN A 41 -7.28 8.71 11.85
N LYS A 42 -8.61 8.62 11.73
CA LYS A 42 -9.47 9.73 11.29
C LYS A 42 -10.19 10.42 12.46
N THR A 43 -10.12 9.85 13.67
CA THR A 43 -10.89 10.36 14.82
C THR A 43 -10.06 11.20 15.78
N LYS A 44 -8.76 10.93 15.90
CA LYS A 44 -7.84 11.63 16.81
C LYS A 44 -7.20 12.84 16.17
N THR A 45 -6.84 13.84 17.00
CA THR A 45 -6.06 15.02 16.57
C THR A 45 -4.58 14.67 16.36
N ASP A 46 -3.85 15.53 15.63
CA ASP A 46 -2.40 15.38 15.41
C ASP A 46 -1.63 15.27 16.74
N THR A 47 -1.99 16.09 17.72
CA THR A 47 -1.37 16.05 19.06
C THR A 47 -1.53 14.68 19.74
N GLN A 48 -2.70 14.05 19.59
CA GLN A 48 -2.99 12.76 20.21
C GLN A 48 -2.25 11.58 19.55
N VAL A 49 -2.00 11.65 18.24
CA VAL A 49 -1.34 10.56 17.49
C VAL A 49 0.17 10.78 17.32
N LYS A 50 0.69 11.93 17.67
CA LYS A 50 2.08 12.32 17.40
C LYS A 50 3.10 11.34 17.97
N GLU A 51 2.95 10.95 19.22
CA GLU A 51 3.93 10.06 19.88
C GLU A 51 3.88 8.64 19.32
N VAL A 52 2.70 8.10 19.00
CA VAL A 52 2.59 6.80 18.34
C VAL A 52 3.18 6.86 16.92
N CYS A 53 2.97 7.95 16.18
CA CYS A 53 3.58 8.13 14.87
C CYS A 53 5.11 8.19 14.94
N LYS A 54 5.70 8.87 15.93
CA LYS A 54 7.15 8.86 16.15
C LYS A 54 7.69 7.48 16.47
N ALA A 55 6.98 6.71 17.32
CA ALA A 55 7.38 5.35 17.66
C ALA A 55 7.36 4.44 16.42
N LEU A 56 6.31 4.54 15.58
CA LEU A 56 6.20 3.80 14.32
C LEU A 56 7.26 4.23 13.31
N LEU A 57 7.54 5.54 13.18
CA LEU A 57 8.61 6.04 12.31
C LEU A 57 9.95 5.44 12.69
N LYS A 58 10.31 5.50 13.98
CA LYS A 58 11.57 4.91 14.47
C LYS A 58 11.64 3.41 14.19
N LEU A 59 10.58 2.66 14.50
CA LEU A 59 10.50 1.22 14.20
C LEU A 59 10.73 0.94 12.71
N CYS A 60 10.03 1.67 11.82
CA CYS A 60 10.16 1.48 10.38
C CYS A 60 11.56 1.83 9.86
N GLN A 61 12.18 2.90 10.37
CA GLN A 61 13.57 3.27 10.05
C GLN A 61 14.55 2.18 10.49
N ASP A 62 14.43 1.67 11.71
CA ASP A 62 15.30 0.62 12.25
C ASP A 62 15.21 -0.68 11.43
N LYS A 63 14.06 -0.95 10.81
CA LYS A 63 13.78 -2.15 9.99
C LYS A 63 13.91 -1.91 8.48
N GLY A 64 14.13 -0.69 8.02
CA GLY A 64 14.24 -0.34 6.60
C GLY A 64 12.93 -0.35 5.83
N THR A 65 11.80 -0.32 6.52
CA THR A 65 10.41 -0.26 5.99
C THR A 65 10.01 1.19 5.76
N LEU A 66 9.21 1.48 4.71
CA LEU A 66 8.65 2.81 4.49
C LEU A 66 7.52 3.10 5.48
N PHE A 67 7.53 4.30 6.07
CA PHE A 67 6.46 4.78 6.93
C PHE A 67 5.70 5.95 6.29
N ILE A 68 4.40 5.76 6.10
CA ILE A 68 3.48 6.73 5.48
C ILE A 68 2.42 7.13 6.51
N ILE A 69 2.05 8.40 6.54
CA ILE A 69 0.90 8.89 7.32
C ILE A 69 -0.25 9.21 6.36
N ASP A 70 -1.48 8.84 6.75
CA ASP A 70 -2.69 9.18 6.03
C ASP A 70 -3.16 10.59 6.39
N ASP A 71 -3.39 11.46 5.38
CA ASP A 71 -4.13 12.73 5.48
C ASP A 71 -3.64 13.78 6.52
N ARG A 72 -2.37 13.80 6.90
CA ARG A 72 -1.84 14.72 7.92
C ARG A 72 -0.54 15.38 7.47
N PRO A 73 -0.58 16.30 6.48
CA PRO A 73 0.64 16.87 5.90
C PRO A 73 1.48 17.67 6.90
N HIS A 74 0.85 18.40 7.83
CA HIS A 74 1.56 19.13 8.87
C HIS A 74 2.29 18.21 9.84
N LEU A 75 1.63 17.15 10.32
CA LEU A 75 2.25 16.15 11.19
C LEU A 75 3.33 15.38 10.45
N ALA A 76 3.09 14.98 9.20
CA ALA A 76 4.06 14.30 8.36
C ALA A 76 5.35 15.12 8.20
N GLN A 77 5.22 16.42 7.92
CA GLN A 77 6.36 17.35 7.82
C GLN A 77 7.06 17.54 9.16
N GLU A 78 6.29 17.70 10.24
CA GLU A 78 6.83 17.97 11.58
C GLU A 78 7.70 16.82 12.10
N ILE A 79 7.27 15.57 11.94
CA ILE A 79 8.01 14.41 12.43
C ILE A 79 8.95 13.79 11.39
N GLY A 80 8.90 14.24 10.12
CA GLY A 80 9.83 13.82 9.07
C GLY A 80 9.63 12.39 8.60
N VAL A 81 8.38 11.97 8.34
CA VAL A 81 8.05 10.64 7.80
C VAL A 81 8.52 10.47 6.36
N ASP A 82 8.60 9.22 5.88
CA ASP A 82 8.98 8.92 4.51
C ASP A 82 7.91 9.38 3.50
N GLY A 83 6.63 9.33 3.90
CA GLY A 83 5.55 9.64 2.97
C GLY A 83 4.22 10.06 3.61
N LEU A 84 3.39 10.63 2.76
CA LEU A 84 2.02 11.05 3.00
C LEU A 84 1.10 10.35 1.99
N HIS A 85 -0.10 9.95 2.39
CA HIS A 85 -1.14 9.52 1.47
C HIS A 85 -2.35 10.45 1.58
N ILE A 86 -2.92 10.84 0.45
CA ILE A 86 -4.10 11.73 0.40
C ILE A 86 -5.23 11.10 -0.42
N GLY A 87 -6.45 11.26 0.08
CA GLY A 87 -7.69 10.82 -0.54
C GLY A 87 -8.50 11.96 -1.17
N LYS A 88 -9.75 11.65 -1.52
CA LYS A 88 -10.63 12.58 -2.25
C LYS A 88 -11.05 13.80 -1.42
N ASP A 89 -11.29 13.59 -0.14
CA ASP A 89 -11.87 14.58 0.76
C ASP A 89 -10.78 15.27 1.62
N ASP A 90 -9.52 14.92 1.36
CA ASP A 90 -8.34 15.44 2.03
C ASP A 90 -7.81 16.69 1.29
N MET A 91 -6.71 17.24 1.77
CA MET A 91 -6.04 18.38 1.13
C MET A 91 -5.63 18.05 -0.31
N SER A 92 -5.65 19.03 -1.20
CA SER A 92 -5.17 18.83 -2.58
C SER A 92 -3.69 18.45 -2.60
N LEU A 93 -3.26 17.70 -3.65
CA LEU A 93 -1.86 17.33 -3.82
C LEU A 93 -0.93 18.56 -3.87
N GLN A 94 -1.37 19.61 -4.55
CA GLN A 94 -0.60 20.85 -4.69
C GLN A 94 -0.41 21.54 -3.33
N ASP A 95 -1.47 21.68 -2.54
CA ASP A 95 -1.39 22.28 -1.20
C ASP A 95 -0.58 21.39 -0.25
N ALA A 96 -0.81 20.07 -0.27
CA ALA A 96 -0.04 19.11 0.53
C ALA A 96 1.46 19.18 0.21
N ARG A 97 1.84 19.36 -1.05
CA ARG A 97 3.24 19.48 -1.47
C ARG A 97 3.89 20.80 -1.00
N THR A 98 3.11 21.87 -0.79
CA THR A 98 3.65 23.12 -0.20
C THR A 98 4.03 22.94 1.27
N ILE A 99 3.39 22.02 1.99
CA ILE A 99 3.62 21.74 3.40
C ILE A 99 4.64 20.61 3.55
N PHE A 100 4.37 19.46 2.95
CA PHE A 100 5.24 18.28 2.95
C PHE A 100 6.13 18.31 1.71
N THR A 101 7.23 19.08 1.81
CA THR A 101 8.08 19.44 0.66
C THR A 101 9.04 18.34 0.22
N LYS A 102 9.42 17.44 1.15
CA LYS A 102 10.39 16.36 0.91
C LYS A 102 9.79 15.04 1.35
N GLY A 103 9.58 14.16 0.44
CA GLY A 103 9.04 12.83 0.73
C GLY A 103 8.00 12.39 -0.28
N ILE A 104 7.56 11.19 -0.13
CA ILE A 104 6.63 10.50 -1.01
C ILE A 104 5.21 11.03 -0.77
N ILE A 105 4.47 11.43 -1.82
CA ILE A 105 3.03 11.65 -1.72
C ILE A 105 2.31 10.69 -2.64
N GLY A 106 1.47 9.83 -2.04
CA GLY A 106 0.55 8.95 -2.75
C GLY A 106 -0.86 9.53 -2.85
N VAL A 107 -1.56 9.24 -3.93
CA VAL A 107 -2.90 9.78 -4.20
C VAL A 107 -3.90 8.67 -4.51
N SER A 108 -5.05 8.69 -3.83
CA SER A 108 -6.18 7.82 -4.14
C SER A 108 -6.91 8.27 -5.42
N CYS A 109 -6.95 7.42 -6.44
CA CYS A 109 -7.58 7.70 -7.74
C CYS A 109 -8.87 6.90 -7.97
N TYR A 110 -9.27 6.04 -7.04
CA TYR A 110 -10.45 5.18 -7.12
C TYR A 110 -10.42 4.29 -8.37
N GLY A 111 -11.26 4.51 -9.37
CA GLY A 111 -11.25 3.79 -10.64
C GLY A 111 -10.85 4.66 -11.84
N SER A 112 -10.33 5.88 -11.62
CA SER A 112 -10.10 6.86 -12.68
C SER A 112 -8.62 6.93 -13.09
N VAL A 113 -8.30 6.36 -14.26
CA VAL A 113 -6.96 6.53 -14.87
C VAL A 113 -6.69 8.00 -15.21
N LYS A 114 -7.72 8.77 -15.59
CA LYS A 114 -7.57 10.22 -15.84
C LYS A 114 -7.07 10.96 -14.59
N LYS A 115 -7.69 10.70 -13.42
CA LYS A 115 -7.21 11.29 -12.15
C LYS A 115 -5.77 10.86 -11.81
N ALA A 116 -5.40 9.65 -12.14
CA ALA A 116 -4.06 9.15 -11.88
C ALA A 116 -3.01 9.85 -12.78
N MET A 117 -3.34 10.13 -14.04
CA MET A 117 -2.51 10.92 -14.94
C MET A 117 -2.37 12.36 -14.42
N GLU A 118 -3.48 13.00 -14.05
CA GLU A 118 -3.47 14.34 -13.46
C GLU A 118 -2.63 14.38 -12.16
N ALA A 119 -2.75 13.36 -11.30
CA ALA A 119 -1.94 13.25 -10.08
C ALA A 119 -0.44 13.11 -10.40
N GLN A 120 -0.07 12.30 -11.40
CA GLN A 120 1.32 12.18 -11.85
C GLN A 120 1.85 13.51 -12.37
N GLU A 121 1.10 14.22 -13.20
CA GLU A 121 1.48 15.55 -13.73
C GLU A 121 1.68 16.58 -12.61
N LEU A 122 0.91 16.47 -11.53
CA LEU A 122 1.00 17.33 -10.35
C LEU A 122 2.09 16.86 -9.34
N GLY A 123 2.83 15.80 -9.64
CA GLY A 123 3.97 15.35 -8.85
C GLY A 123 3.63 14.35 -7.75
N ALA A 124 2.60 13.51 -7.93
CA ALA A 124 2.41 12.33 -7.11
C ALA A 124 3.54 11.31 -7.33
N ASP A 125 3.99 10.66 -6.26
CA ASP A 125 5.03 9.63 -6.32
C ASP A 125 4.46 8.23 -6.54
N TYR A 126 3.20 7.99 -6.21
CA TYR A 126 2.44 6.81 -6.57
C TYR A 126 0.93 7.10 -6.55
N VAL A 127 0.16 6.24 -7.18
CA VAL A 127 -1.31 6.31 -7.19
C VAL A 127 -1.92 5.01 -6.66
N ALA A 128 -3.10 5.13 -6.03
CA ALA A 128 -3.83 3.98 -5.52
C ALA A 128 -5.21 3.85 -6.18
N PHE A 129 -5.53 2.65 -6.66
CA PHE A 129 -6.83 2.29 -7.22
C PHE A 129 -7.59 1.33 -6.29
N GLY A 130 -8.88 1.46 -6.21
CA GLY A 130 -9.80 0.62 -5.42
C GLY A 130 -11.17 1.27 -5.21
N SER A 131 -12.12 0.52 -4.66
CA SER A 131 -11.99 -0.83 -4.11
C SER A 131 -12.17 -1.88 -5.19
N PHE A 132 -11.35 -2.94 -5.14
CA PHE A 132 -11.48 -4.04 -6.11
C PHE A 132 -12.46 -5.13 -5.66
N PHE A 133 -12.67 -5.25 -4.36
CA PHE A 133 -13.60 -6.22 -3.76
C PHE A 133 -14.42 -5.55 -2.65
N PRO A 134 -15.58 -6.11 -2.31
CA PRO A 134 -16.34 -5.63 -1.14
C PRO A 134 -15.48 -5.65 0.13
N SER A 135 -15.62 -4.61 0.96
CA SER A 135 -14.83 -4.46 2.18
C SER A 135 -15.70 -4.01 3.34
N PRO A 136 -15.61 -4.64 4.52
CA PRO A 136 -16.31 -4.18 5.71
C PRO A 136 -15.87 -2.79 6.16
N THR A 137 -14.62 -2.43 5.92
CA THR A 137 -14.05 -1.11 6.29
C THR A 137 -14.65 0.04 5.48
N LYS A 138 -15.10 -0.21 4.25
CA LYS A 138 -15.75 0.78 3.36
C LYS A 138 -16.89 0.13 2.57
N PRO A 139 -18.04 -0.21 3.20
CA PRO A 139 -19.10 -1.00 2.56
C PRO A 139 -19.77 -0.31 1.39
N HIS A 140 -19.69 1.01 1.28
CA HIS A 140 -20.31 1.81 0.21
C HIS A 140 -19.34 2.20 -0.90
N SER A 141 -18.09 1.70 -0.91
CA SER A 141 -17.17 1.97 -2.01
C SER A 141 -17.60 1.21 -3.26
N GLY A 142 -17.67 1.91 -4.39
CA GLY A 142 -17.93 1.28 -5.69
C GLY A 142 -16.81 0.30 -6.06
N ILE A 143 -17.19 -0.85 -6.65
CA ILE A 143 -16.22 -1.84 -7.11
C ILE A 143 -15.61 -1.38 -8.44
N VAL A 144 -14.27 -1.38 -8.48
CA VAL A 144 -13.48 -0.99 -9.65
C VAL A 144 -13.11 -2.21 -10.48
N SER A 145 -13.20 -2.10 -11.81
CA SER A 145 -12.74 -3.18 -12.70
C SER A 145 -11.21 -3.33 -12.62
N LYS A 146 -10.72 -4.57 -12.54
CA LYS A 146 -9.28 -4.88 -12.55
C LYS A 146 -8.57 -4.40 -13.80
N SER A 147 -9.28 -4.24 -14.93
CA SER A 147 -8.70 -3.68 -16.15
C SER A 147 -8.12 -2.28 -15.99
N VAL A 148 -8.48 -1.55 -14.92
CA VAL A 148 -7.90 -0.22 -14.63
C VAL A 148 -6.41 -0.31 -14.35
N ILE A 149 -5.93 -1.41 -13.75
CA ILE A 149 -4.51 -1.60 -13.42
C ILE A 149 -3.68 -1.65 -14.71
N GLN A 150 -4.10 -2.48 -15.67
CA GLN A 150 -3.41 -2.61 -16.95
C GLN A 150 -3.42 -1.27 -17.73
N LYS A 151 -4.57 -0.58 -17.76
CA LYS A 151 -4.68 0.74 -18.40
C LYS A 151 -3.77 1.78 -17.74
N ALA A 152 -3.73 1.80 -16.41
CA ALA A 152 -2.86 2.70 -15.65
C ALA A 152 -1.40 2.43 -15.96
N LYS A 153 -0.96 1.16 -15.95
CA LYS A 153 0.43 0.78 -16.23
C LYS A 153 0.89 1.03 -17.67
N GLN A 154 -0.03 1.27 -18.60
CA GLN A 154 0.31 1.67 -19.98
C GLN A 154 0.61 3.16 -20.12
N VAL A 155 0.10 4.01 -19.20
CA VAL A 155 0.15 5.47 -19.34
C VAL A 155 0.83 6.19 -18.18
N LEU A 156 1.14 5.47 -17.09
CA LEU A 156 1.81 6.04 -15.92
C LEU A 156 3.24 5.54 -15.81
N ASP A 157 4.13 6.44 -15.42
CA ASP A 157 5.54 6.17 -15.10
C ASP A 157 5.75 5.93 -13.59
N ILE A 158 4.76 6.29 -12.77
CA ILE A 158 4.80 6.13 -11.31
C ILE A 158 4.15 4.82 -10.86
N PRO A 159 4.56 4.26 -9.70
CA PRO A 159 4.02 3.01 -9.17
C PRO A 159 2.51 3.03 -8.95
N VAL A 160 1.89 1.89 -9.23
CA VAL A 160 0.45 1.63 -9.07
C VAL A 160 0.21 0.76 -7.84
N CYS A 161 -0.52 1.30 -6.88
CA CYS A 161 -1.02 0.59 -5.70
C CYS A 161 -2.47 0.14 -5.93
N VAL A 162 -2.82 -1.01 -5.37
CA VAL A 162 -4.19 -1.54 -5.38
C VAL A 162 -4.69 -1.76 -3.96
N ILE A 163 -5.99 -1.49 -3.72
CA ILE A 163 -6.62 -1.58 -2.40
C ILE A 163 -8.09 -1.98 -2.48
N GLY A 164 -8.62 -2.45 -1.37
CA GLY A 164 -10.06 -2.62 -1.12
C GLY A 164 -10.53 -4.06 -1.21
N GLY A 165 -10.82 -4.65 -0.04
CA GLY A 165 -11.33 -6.00 0.14
C GLY A 165 -10.37 -7.11 -0.26
N ILE A 166 -9.08 -6.79 -0.42
CA ILE A 166 -8.05 -7.78 -0.78
C ILE A 166 -7.74 -8.64 0.44
N ASN A 167 -7.72 -9.96 0.23
CA ASN A 167 -7.49 -10.97 1.24
C ASN A 167 -6.85 -12.22 0.63
N ILE A 168 -6.60 -13.25 1.43
CA ILE A 168 -5.94 -14.50 1.00
C ILE A 168 -6.67 -15.25 -0.12
N GLN A 169 -8.01 -15.09 -0.24
CA GLN A 169 -8.80 -15.78 -1.25
C GLN A 169 -8.70 -15.11 -2.63
N ASN A 170 -8.47 -13.79 -2.69
CA ASN A 170 -8.54 -13.02 -3.92
C ASN A 170 -7.22 -12.31 -4.33
N ILE A 171 -6.21 -12.27 -3.47
CA ILE A 171 -4.94 -11.56 -3.73
C ILE A 171 -4.23 -12.07 -4.99
N SER A 172 -4.27 -13.38 -5.27
CA SER A 172 -3.67 -13.95 -6.48
C SER A 172 -4.31 -13.40 -7.75
N GLU A 173 -5.63 -13.18 -7.72
CA GLU A 173 -6.37 -12.61 -8.84
C GLU A 173 -5.93 -11.18 -9.15
N ILE A 174 -5.71 -10.37 -8.10
CA ILE A 174 -5.26 -8.99 -8.29
C ILE A 174 -3.78 -8.92 -8.70
N CYS A 175 -2.94 -9.82 -8.19
CA CYS A 175 -1.52 -9.88 -8.53
C CYS A 175 -1.27 -10.31 -9.99
N ASN A 176 -2.22 -11.00 -10.63
CA ASN A 176 -2.16 -11.31 -12.06
C ASN A 176 -2.10 -10.05 -12.94
N GLU A 177 -2.68 -8.95 -12.48
CA GLU A 177 -2.64 -7.64 -13.14
C GLU A 177 -1.33 -6.87 -12.91
N LYS A 178 -0.41 -7.42 -12.10
CA LYS A 178 0.94 -6.90 -11.80
C LYS A 178 0.95 -5.47 -11.27
N PRO A 179 0.18 -5.13 -10.23
CA PRO A 179 0.37 -3.88 -9.53
C PRO A 179 1.77 -3.83 -8.90
N ASP A 180 2.28 -2.64 -8.61
CA ASP A 180 3.57 -2.50 -7.93
C ASP A 180 3.43 -2.71 -6.42
N MET A 181 2.30 -2.31 -5.84
CA MET A 181 1.98 -2.46 -4.41
C MET A 181 0.57 -3.03 -4.22
N VAL A 182 0.41 -3.89 -3.22
CA VAL A 182 -0.88 -4.42 -2.78
C VAL A 182 -1.14 -3.98 -1.35
N SER A 183 -2.17 -3.14 -1.17
CA SER A 183 -2.51 -2.59 0.14
C SER A 183 -3.64 -3.37 0.79
N VAL A 184 -3.46 -3.69 2.08
CA VAL A 184 -4.33 -4.57 2.87
C VAL A 184 -4.51 -4.00 4.29
N VAL A 185 -5.68 -4.17 4.86
CA VAL A 185 -6.02 -3.77 6.24
C VAL A 185 -6.35 -5.01 7.08
N SER A 186 -7.62 -5.41 7.09
CA SER A 186 -8.14 -6.48 7.96
C SER A 186 -7.47 -7.83 7.71
N ALA A 187 -7.18 -8.19 6.47
CA ALA A 187 -6.54 -9.47 6.16
C ALA A 187 -5.09 -9.60 6.69
N ILE A 188 -4.49 -8.52 7.22
CA ILE A 188 -3.24 -8.57 7.97
C ILE A 188 -3.53 -8.58 9.48
N PHE A 189 -4.38 -7.66 9.96
CA PHE A 189 -4.48 -7.36 11.39
C PHE A 189 -5.59 -8.13 12.12
N GLU A 190 -6.42 -8.92 11.45
CA GLU A 190 -7.37 -9.84 12.08
C GLU A 190 -6.73 -11.20 12.36
N GLY A 191 -6.67 -11.62 13.63
CA GLY A 191 -6.11 -12.93 14.03
C GLY A 191 -4.58 -12.95 14.12
N ASP A 192 -3.93 -13.99 13.61
CA ASP A 192 -2.47 -14.12 13.64
C ASP A 192 -1.81 -13.31 12.51
N ILE A 193 -1.23 -12.17 12.89
CA ILE A 193 -0.61 -11.22 11.95
C ILE A 193 0.54 -11.87 11.15
N ARG A 194 1.39 -12.67 11.82
CA ARG A 194 2.54 -13.30 11.18
C ARG A 194 2.09 -14.32 10.13
N GLU A 195 1.16 -15.18 10.49
CA GLU A 195 0.60 -16.16 9.58
C GLU A 195 -0.11 -15.49 8.40
N ASN A 196 -0.93 -14.47 8.67
CA ASN A 196 -1.63 -13.71 7.64
C ASN A 196 -0.68 -13.10 6.61
N VAL A 197 0.36 -12.40 7.05
CA VAL A 197 1.36 -11.79 6.16
C VAL A 197 2.09 -12.84 5.33
N GLN A 198 2.54 -13.93 5.95
CA GLN A 198 3.25 -15.02 5.25
C GLN A 198 2.36 -15.67 4.17
N ASN A 199 1.10 -15.95 4.50
CA ASN A 199 0.13 -16.51 3.55
C ASN A 199 -0.16 -15.55 2.39
N LEU A 200 -0.32 -14.25 2.64
CA LEU A 200 -0.49 -13.24 1.60
C LEU A 200 0.73 -13.18 0.67
N LEU A 201 1.94 -13.10 1.24
CA LEU A 201 3.19 -13.07 0.46
C LEU A 201 3.38 -14.33 -0.38
N GLN A 202 3.09 -15.50 0.18
CA GLN A 202 3.15 -16.75 -0.56
C GLN A 202 2.22 -16.71 -1.79
N LYS A 203 1.01 -16.20 -1.64
CA LYS A 203 0.06 -16.06 -2.75
C LYS A 203 0.47 -14.98 -3.75
N MET A 204 1.05 -13.88 -3.32
CA MET A 204 1.56 -12.82 -4.20
C MET A 204 2.68 -13.32 -5.12
N TYR A 205 3.60 -14.14 -4.59
CA TYR A 205 4.80 -14.55 -5.32
C TYR A 205 4.74 -15.97 -5.91
N SER A 206 3.70 -16.77 -5.61
CA SER A 206 3.56 -18.14 -6.16
C SER A 206 3.52 -18.17 -7.69
N PHE A 207 3.06 -17.11 -8.35
CA PHE A 207 3.03 -17.00 -9.81
C PHE A 207 4.40 -16.77 -10.44
N ASP A 208 5.28 -16.05 -9.80
CA ASP A 208 6.63 -15.82 -10.32
C ASP A 208 7.46 -17.11 -10.24
N PHE A 209 7.27 -17.90 -9.20
CA PHE A 209 7.93 -19.19 -9.03
C PHE A 209 7.49 -20.21 -10.09
N ILE A 210 6.20 -20.28 -10.39
CA ILE A 210 5.65 -21.17 -11.44
C ILE A 210 6.14 -20.76 -12.83
N LYS A 211 6.21 -19.47 -13.14
CA LYS A 211 6.75 -18.98 -14.43
C LYS A 211 8.24 -19.23 -14.60
N ILE A 212 9.02 -19.15 -13.53
CA ILE A 212 10.46 -19.45 -13.56
C ILE A 212 10.66 -20.96 -13.82
N ILE A 213 9.86 -21.81 -13.19
CA ILE A 213 9.91 -23.26 -13.39
C ILE A 213 9.48 -23.62 -14.81
N THR A 214 8.34 -23.11 -15.30
CA THR A 214 7.86 -23.41 -16.67
C THR A 214 8.82 -22.91 -17.75
N ARG A 215 9.43 -21.73 -17.59
CA ARG A 215 10.48 -21.24 -18.53
C ARG A 215 11.74 -22.12 -18.52
N LYS A 216 12.17 -22.61 -17.35
CA LYS A 216 13.30 -23.55 -17.26
C LYS A 216 12.99 -24.91 -17.91
N PHE A 217 11.77 -25.42 -17.74
CA PHE A 217 11.36 -26.69 -18.38
C PHE A 217 11.17 -26.56 -19.89
N SER A 218 10.63 -25.44 -20.41
CA SER A 218 10.51 -25.21 -21.86
C SER A 218 11.87 -25.03 -22.54
N ALA A 219 12.81 -24.33 -21.90
CA ALA A 219 14.17 -24.19 -22.39
C ALA A 219 14.97 -25.50 -22.39
N PHE A 220 14.65 -26.43 -21.50
CA PHE A 220 15.26 -27.76 -21.44
C PHE A 220 14.72 -28.70 -22.53
N SER A 221 13.44 -28.55 -22.89
CA SER A 221 12.79 -29.34 -23.95
C SER A 221 13.27 -28.96 -25.34
N GLN A 222 13.62 -27.67 -25.58
CA GLN A 222 14.13 -27.21 -26.89
C GLN A 222 15.60 -27.53 -27.15
N ARG A 223 16.36 -28.01 -26.18
CA ARG A 223 17.78 -28.42 -26.35
C ARG A 223 17.95 -29.92 -26.68
N LYS A 224 16.86 -30.64 -26.87
CA LYS A 224 16.89 -32.09 -27.20
C LYS A 224 16.40 -32.43 -28.63
N HIS A 225 16.43 -31.44 -29.54
CA HIS A 225 16.23 -31.68 -30.99
C HIS A 225 17.38 -31.08 -31.77
#